data_6448f76da4c74b8d71d094f7863be0bc
#
_entry.id   6448f76da4c74b8d71d094f7863be0bc
#
_cell.length_a   1.000
_cell.length_b   1.000
_cell.length_c   1.000
_cell.angle_alpha   90.00
_cell.angle_beta   90.00
_cell.angle_gamma   90.00
#
_symmetry.space_group_name_H-M   'P 1'
#
loop_
_entity.id
_entity.type
_entity.pdbx_description
1 polymer ?
#
loop_
_entity_poly.entity_id
_entity_poly.type
_entity_poly.pdbx_seq_one_letter_code
_entity_poly.pdbx_strand_id
1 'polypeptide(L)'
;MSDADSIVEAGRAVHRQGALDRAAEFYRKALSLDPGHALATAGLGVIALQTGDVDQAATILDKAARLAPGNPTIQNNLGNALIAAGDLNRAEAAFDAAFSADPSLIDALYNRAVARQRLRRRTEAEADYRTVLSHDPMRIDAAVNLAAVLREAEDPSTAISVLESALQVAPPMPDALMALASLYETVGRVDEAGETLDRLPSGPDKDPQVLLVRARIALRRGQAEAGLAALDSIGVGAPAPAQRQATYLKGLLLDRLGRYEDAFQAFSNANAQARAGRSDADKLARSYRDRIAVYRDTLPDVSVCAARLAKTPPQALPFDLVFFCGFPRSGTTLMEQILAAHPATLTTGEDSPLHRLYESTETSDDQGLPFGLLAGLTADRRDALRVAFADIVESQLGDCRGRTVIDKLPLNLVELGIVALLFPEARILVAIRDPRDCVLSAFMQPFRLNEAMACLLTPQDAAALYADVFDLYQAQKHALPLTIAEYRYEDLIDDFEGTLHRVIDFLGLAWTDDLTRYRDRLAGKYISTPSYMAVSQSLNRRAIGRWRRYEPYLGTALDKLSAHVIGHGYD
;
A
#
# COMPACT_ATOMS: atom_id res chain seq x y z
N MET A 1 -52.05 18.27 2.59
CA MET A 1 -50.93 18.45 3.55
C MET A 1 -51.52 18.48 4.95
N SER A 2 -51.05 17.65 5.84
CA SER A 2 -51.41 17.73 7.25
C SER A 2 -50.79 18.96 7.90
N ASP A 3 -51.31 19.36 9.10
CA ASP A 3 -50.68 20.44 9.88
C ASP A 3 -49.22 20.11 10.20
N ALA A 4 -48.92 18.85 10.44
CA ALA A 4 -47.55 18.36 10.67
C ALA A 4 -46.64 18.55 9.44
N ASP A 5 -47.14 18.22 8.22
CA ASP A 5 -46.37 18.44 6.97
C ASP A 5 -46.00 19.91 6.78
N SER A 6 -46.98 20.82 7.02
CA SER A 6 -46.75 22.26 6.88
C SER A 6 -45.68 22.78 7.85
N ILE A 7 -45.67 22.24 9.08
CA ILE A 7 -44.67 22.57 10.09
C ILE A 7 -43.31 22.03 9.70
N VAL A 8 -43.23 20.81 9.15
CA VAL A 8 -41.98 20.23 8.68
C VAL A 8 -41.37 21.04 7.53
N GLU A 9 -42.20 21.50 6.56
CA GLU A 9 -41.69 22.34 5.47
C GLU A 9 -41.18 23.71 5.99
N ALA A 10 -41.84 24.32 6.98
CA ALA A 10 -41.33 25.50 7.65
C ALA A 10 -40.00 25.20 8.38
N GLY A 11 -39.92 24.06 9.06
CA GLY A 11 -38.67 23.59 9.69
C GLY A 11 -37.51 23.40 8.70
N ARG A 12 -37.78 22.79 7.54
CA ARG A 12 -36.82 22.62 6.46
C ARG A 12 -36.31 23.96 5.90
N ALA A 13 -37.22 24.92 5.75
CA ALA A 13 -36.84 26.25 5.28
C ALA A 13 -35.88 26.95 6.25
N VAL A 14 -36.18 26.87 7.56
CA VAL A 14 -35.33 27.41 8.64
C VAL A 14 -34.01 26.64 8.75
N HIS A 15 -34.03 25.33 8.55
CA HIS A 15 -32.84 24.48 8.57
C HIS A 15 -31.87 24.88 7.45
N ARG A 16 -32.39 25.12 6.23
CA ARG A 16 -31.56 25.63 5.08
C ARG A 16 -30.92 26.98 5.34
N GLN A 17 -31.48 27.79 6.25
CA GLN A 17 -30.89 29.07 6.68
C GLN A 17 -29.84 28.90 7.79
N GLY A 18 -29.51 27.67 8.19
CA GLY A 18 -28.55 27.37 9.24
C GLY A 18 -29.04 27.58 10.67
N ALA A 19 -30.32 27.92 10.88
CA ALA A 19 -30.89 28.15 12.22
C ALA A 19 -31.33 26.82 12.86
N LEU A 20 -30.34 26.00 13.27
CA LEU A 20 -30.54 24.60 13.69
C LEU A 20 -31.47 24.46 14.88
N ASP A 21 -31.32 25.29 15.93
CA ASP A 21 -32.19 25.22 17.14
C ASP A 21 -33.65 25.50 16.79
N ARG A 22 -33.90 26.52 15.99
CA ARG A 22 -35.24 26.84 15.53
C ARG A 22 -35.84 25.74 14.65
N ALA A 23 -35.04 25.16 13.77
CA ALA A 23 -35.47 24.04 12.94
C ALA A 23 -35.83 22.83 13.80
N ALA A 24 -35.07 22.54 14.84
CA ALA A 24 -35.36 21.47 15.80
C ALA A 24 -36.71 21.70 16.55
N GLU A 25 -37.02 22.94 16.89
CA GLU A 25 -38.34 23.28 17.50
C GLU A 25 -39.49 22.96 16.54
N PHE A 26 -39.37 23.32 15.26
CA PHE A 26 -40.37 22.98 14.25
C PHE A 26 -40.54 21.45 14.12
N TYR A 27 -39.45 20.70 14.04
CA TYR A 27 -39.52 19.25 13.92
C TYR A 27 -40.14 18.61 15.18
N ARG A 28 -39.77 19.06 16.39
CA ARG A 28 -40.40 18.58 17.64
C ARG A 28 -41.88 18.91 17.69
N LYS A 29 -42.28 20.10 17.22
CA LYS A 29 -43.70 20.49 17.15
C LYS A 29 -44.46 19.60 16.16
N ALA A 30 -43.89 19.27 15.00
CA ALA A 30 -44.49 18.34 14.06
C ALA A 30 -44.66 16.95 14.69
N LEU A 31 -43.63 16.45 15.41
CA LEU A 31 -43.70 15.16 16.12
C LEU A 31 -44.68 15.15 17.32
N SER A 32 -44.99 16.28 17.89
CA SER A 32 -46.06 16.36 18.91
C SER A 32 -47.45 16.19 18.31
N LEU A 33 -47.64 16.51 17.02
CA LEU A 33 -48.90 16.31 16.30
C LEU A 33 -48.95 14.92 15.63
N ASP A 34 -47.83 14.47 15.11
CA ASP A 34 -47.68 13.15 14.49
C ASP A 34 -46.36 12.51 14.95
N PRO A 35 -46.37 11.67 16.00
CA PRO A 35 -45.18 10.98 16.50
C PRO A 35 -44.50 10.01 15.49
N GLY A 36 -45.26 9.61 14.44
CA GLY A 36 -44.77 8.75 13.36
C GLY A 36 -44.21 9.50 12.16
N HIS A 37 -44.11 10.83 12.19
CA HIS A 37 -43.71 11.63 11.04
C HIS A 37 -42.23 11.44 10.69
N ALA A 38 -41.94 10.63 9.64
CA ALA A 38 -40.60 10.21 9.25
C ALA A 38 -39.68 11.38 8.92
N LEU A 39 -40.15 12.39 8.14
CA LEU A 39 -39.34 13.53 7.73
C LEU A 39 -39.00 14.46 8.91
N ALA A 40 -39.88 14.62 9.89
CA ALA A 40 -39.58 15.37 11.11
C ALA A 40 -38.50 14.66 11.94
N THR A 41 -38.63 13.32 12.08
CA THR A 41 -37.63 12.49 12.74
C THR A 41 -36.28 12.60 12.01
N ALA A 42 -36.26 12.47 10.68
CA ALA A 42 -35.03 12.62 9.89
C ALA A 42 -34.40 14.01 10.05
N GLY A 43 -35.22 15.08 10.09
CA GLY A 43 -34.72 16.43 10.30
C GLY A 43 -33.96 16.61 11.63
N LEU A 44 -34.45 16.00 12.73
CA LEU A 44 -33.71 15.97 14.00
C LEU A 44 -32.41 15.16 13.90
N GLY A 45 -32.43 14.03 13.21
CA GLY A 45 -31.23 13.21 13.00
C GLY A 45 -30.15 13.95 12.18
N VAL A 46 -30.55 14.70 11.15
CA VAL A 46 -29.62 15.54 10.38
C VAL A 46 -29.02 16.64 11.23
N ILE A 47 -29.84 17.30 12.10
CA ILE A 47 -29.31 18.30 13.03
C ILE A 47 -28.33 17.67 14.02
N ALA A 48 -28.62 16.50 14.57
CA ALA A 48 -27.67 15.78 15.44
C ALA A 48 -26.34 15.50 14.74
N LEU A 49 -26.37 15.09 13.46
CA LEU A 49 -25.16 14.88 12.67
C LEU A 49 -24.37 16.19 12.47
N GLN A 50 -25.05 17.28 12.16
CA GLN A 50 -24.43 18.59 11.96
C GLN A 50 -23.83 19.19 13.24
N THR A 51 -24.39 18.85 14.40
CA THR A 51 -23.89 19.27 15.73
C THR A 51 -22.83 18.31 16.29
N GLY A 52 -22.49 17.24 15.55
CA GLY A 52 -21.41 16.31 15.90
C GLY A 52 -21.86 15.16 16.83
N ASP A 53 -23.14 15.03 17.14
CA ASP A 53 -23.66 13.89 17.91
C ASP A 53 -23.98 12.72 16.97
N VAL A 54 -22.91 12.03 16.57
CA VAL A 54 -22.95 10.98 15.52
C VAL A 54 -23.80 9.78 15.96
N ASP A 55 -23.68 9.34 17.21
CA ASP A 55 -24.41 8.17 17.71
C ASP A 55 -25.92 8.44 17.81
N GLN A 56 -26.28 9.63 18.26
CA GLN A 56 -27.68 10.07 18.30
C GLN A 56 -28.21 10.24 16.87
N ALA A 57 -27.43 10.79 15.93
CA ALA A 57 -27.82 10.95 14.54
C ALA A 57 -28.14 9.60 13.90
N ALA A 58 -27.24 8.62 14.03
CA ALA A 58 -27.45 7.27 13.48
C ALA A 58 -28.71 6.61 14.07
N THR A 59 -28.92 6.74 15.37
CA THR A 59 -30.11 6.18 16.05
C THR A 59 -31.42 6.82 15.56
N ILE A 60 -31.47 8.15 15.45
CA ILE A 60 -32.66 8.88 15.02
C ILE A 60 -32.96 8.62 13.54
N LEU A 61 -31.94 8.62 12.69
CA LEU A 61 -32.09 8.37 11.24
C LEU A 61 -32.49 6.93 10.96
N ASP A 62 -31.98 5.97 11.72
CA ASP A 62 -32.42 4.56 11.64
C ASP A 62 -33.92 4.42 12.01
N LYS A 63 -34.39 5.15 13.03
CA LYS A 63 -35.81 5.23 13.33
C LYS A 63 -36.61 5.84 12.17
N ALA A 64 -36.13 6.94 11.58
CA ALA A 64 -36.79 7.57 10.44
C ALA A 64 -36.84 6.65 9.21
N ALA A 65 -35.78 5.90 8.95
CA ALA A 65 -35.73 4.91 7.87
C ALA A 65 -36.71 3.74 8.07
N ARG A 66 -36.91 3.31 9.32
CA ARG A 66 -37.98 2.31 9.63
C ARG A 66 -39.37 2.85 9.40
N LEU A 67 -39.61 4.14 9.67
CA LEU A 67 -40.90 4.79 9.45
C LEU A 67 -41.20 4.98 7.94
N ALA A 68 -40.19 5.18 7.13
CA ALA A 68 -40.32 5.38 5.69
C ALA A 68 -39.16 4.70 4.92
N PRO A 69 -39.16 3.35 4.82
CA PRO A 69 -38.04 2.60 4.28
C PRO A 69 -37.77 2.88 2.78
N GLY A 70 -38.80 3.27 2.01
CA GLY A 70 -38.67 3.63 0.61
C GLY A 70 -38.35 5.11 0.34
N ASN A 71 -38.05 5.91 1.37
CA ASN A 71 -37.72 7.32 1.16
C ASN A 71 -36.23 7.49 0.88
N PRO A 72 -35.83 7.88 -0.36
CA PRO A 72 -34.42 7.93 -0.76
C PRO A 72 -33.60 8.96 0.04
N THR A 73 -34.20 10.11 0.37
CA THR A 73 -33.52 11.16 1.15
C THR A 73 -33.22 10.69 2.57
N ILE A 74 -34.15 9.98 3.21
CA ILE A 74 -33.96 9.45 4.58
C ILE A 74 -32.85 8.39 4.56
N GLN A 75 -32.89 7.48 3.59
CA GLN A 75 -31.87 6.44 3.43
C GLN A 75 -30.49 7.05 3.19
N ASN A 76 -30.39 8.06 2.32
CA ASN A 76 -29.10 8.75 2.07
C ASN A 76 -28.59 9.46 3.35
N ASN A 77 -29.46 10.11 4.12
CA ASN A 77 -29.08 10.74 5.38
C ASN A 77 -28.61 9.72 6.43
N LEU A 78 -29.31 8.57 6.52
CA LEU A 78 -28.87 7.46 7.36
C LEU A 78 -27.48 6.96 6.97
N GLY A 79 -27.23 6.76 5.67
CA GLY A 79 -25.93 6.37 5.16
C GLY A 79 -24.83 7.36 5.57
N ASN A 80 -25.08 8.66 5.48
CA ASN A 80 -24.12 9.69 5.90
C ASN A 80 -23.82 9.63 7.41
N ALA A 81 -24.82 9.42 8.25
CA ALA A 81 -24.63 9.26 9.69
C ALA A 81 -23.84 7.97 10.02
N LEU A 82 -24.11 6.88 9.30
CA LEU A 82 -23.39 5.61 9.46
C LEU A 82 -21.93 5.70 8.99
N ILE A 83 -21.64 6.47 7.90
CA ILE A 83 -20.24 6.78 7.52
C ILE A 83 -19.52 7.52 8.64
N ALA A 84 -20.18 8.51 9.26
CA ALA A 84 -19.60 9.26 10.37
C ALA A 84 -19.38 8.37 11.62
N ALA A 85 -20.28 7.42 11.87
CA ALA A 85 -20.18 6.42 12.95
C ALA A 85 -19.16 5.29 12.64
N GLY A 86 -18.63 5.20 11.40
CA GLY A 86 -17.71 4.15 10.98
C GLY A 86 -18.37 2.82 10.59
N ASP A 87 -19.70 2.73 10.58
CA ASP A 87 -20.44 1.53 10.16
C ASP A 87 -20.64 1.52 8.65
N LEU A 88 -19.53 1.22 7.94
CA LEU A 88 -19.45 1.33 6.49
C LEU A 88 -20.34 0.33 5.75
N ASN A 89 -20.53 -0.88 6.30
CA ASN A 89 -21.37 -1.89 5.64
C ASN A 89 -22.85 -1.48 5.66
N ARG A 90 -23.35 -0.96 6.80
CA ARG A 90 -24.72 -0.47 6.87
C ARG A 90 -24.90 0.82 6.08
N ALA A 91 -23.86 1.67 6.01
CA ALA A 91 -23.89 2.88 5.18
C ALA A 91 -24.06 2.52 3.70
N GLU A 92 -23.28 1.56 3.17
CA GLU A 92 -23.41 1.08 1.79
C GLU A 92 -24.84 0.58 1.51
N ALA A 93 -25.42 -0.24 2.41
CA ALA A 93 -26.79 -0.75 2.26
C ALA A 93 -27.84 0.38 2.25
N ALA A 94 -27.66 1.42 3.08
CA ALA A 94 -28.56 2.57 3.12
C ALA A 94 -28.48 3.39 1.83
N PHE A 95 -27.27 3.64 1.28
CA PHE A 95 -27.10 4.32 -0.01
C PHE A 95 -27.63 3.49 -1.17
N ASP A 96 -27.47 2.17 -1.14
CA ASP A 96 -28.02 1.27 -2.16
C ASP A 96 -29.56 1.34 -2.17
N ALA A 97 -30.18 1.32 -0.98
CA ALA A 97 -31.63 1.51 -0.85
C ALA A 97 -32.08 2.89 -1.36
N ALA A 98 -31.30 3.96 -1.07
CA ALA A 98 -31.59 5.31 -1.54
C ALA A 98 -31.55 5.39 -3.08
N PHE A 99 -30.48 4.91 -3.70
CA PHE A 99 -30.29 4.94 -5.14
C PHE A 99 -31.28 4.02 -5.88
N SER A 100 -31.60 2.86 -5.29
CA SER A 100 -32.62 1.95 -5.85
C SER A 100 -34.01 2.55 -5.82
N ALA A 101 -34.35 3.34 -4.79
CA ALA A 101 -35.64 4.02 -4.68
C ALA A 101 -35.73 5.25 -5.60
N ASP A 102 -34.64 5.93 -5.84
CA ASP A 102 -34.51 7.08 -6.75
C ASP A 102 -33.15 7.10 -7.47
N PRO A 103 -33.06 6.51 -8.66
CA PRO A 103 -31.83 6.52 -9.47
C PRO A 103 -31.37 7.93 -9.92
N SER A 104 -32.20 8.96 -9.78
CA SER A 104 -31.79 10.36 -10.06
C SER A 104 -31.05 11.00 -8.88
N LEU A 105 -31.06 10.36 -7.70
CA LEU A 105 -30.32 10.83 -6.53
C LEU A 105 -28.84 10.45 -6.63
N ILE A 106 -28.13 11.12 -7.54
CA ILE A 106 -26.69 10.85 -7.83
C ILE A 106 -25.80 11.03 -6.60
N ASP A 107 -26.24 11.85 -5.62
CA ASP A 107 -25.52 11.96 -4.34
C ASP A 107 -25.48 10.65 -3.55
N ALA A 108 -26.54 9.85 -3.61
CA ALA A 108 -26.54 8.54 -2.96
C ALA A 108 -25.54 7.57 -3.62
N LEU A 109 -25.44 7.62 -4.94
CA LEU A 109 -24.45 6.84 -5.69
C LEU A 109 -23.02 7.26 -5.36
N TYR A 110 -22.74 8.56 -5.31
CA TYR A 110 -21.45 9.09 -4.89
C TYR A 110 -21.08 8.66 -3.46
N ASN A 111 -22.02 8.78 -2.53
CA ASN A 111 -21.79 8.40 -1.14
C ASN A 111 -21.59 6.89 -0.98
N ARG A 112 -22.29 6.06 -1.79
CA ARG A 112 -22.05 4.61 -1.87
C ARG A 112 -20.63 4.32 -2.35
N ALA A 113 -20.15 5.02 -3.38
CA ALA A 113 -18.79 4.90 -3.87
C ALA A 113 -17.75 5.22 -2.78
N VAL A 114 -17.98 6.28 -1.99
CA VAL A 114 -17.13 6.64 -0.84
C VAL A 114 -17.12 5.53 0.22
N ALA A 115 -18.29 4.94 0.54
CA ALA A 115 -18.37 3.82 1.48
C ALA A 115 -17.60 2.59 0.95
N ARG A 116 -17.80 2.22 -0.32
CA ARG A 116 -17.09 1.12 -1.00
C ARG A 116 -15.59 1.32 -1.04
N GLN A 117 -15.13 2.53 -1.33
CA GLN A 117 -13.70 2.88 -1.32
C GLN A 117 -13.10 2.67 0.08
N ARG A 118 -13.78 3.11 1.14
CA ARG A 118 -13.34 2.89 2.53
C ARG A 118 -13.34 1.40 2.93
N LEU A 119 -14.28 0.62 2.39
CA LEU A 119 -14.36 -0.85 2.53
C LEU A 119 -13.33 -1.60 1.66
N ARG A 120 -12.52 -0.89 0.88
CA ARG A 120 -11.56 -1.42 -0.10
C ARG A 120 -12.19 -2.24 -1.24
N ARG A 121 -13.48 -2.03 -1.51
CA ARG A 121 -14.20 -2.58 -2.66
C ARG A 121 -13.95 -1.71 -3.89
N ARG A 122 -12.71 -1.76 -4.40
CA ARG A 122 -12.20 -0.81 -5.41
C ARG A 122 -12.98 -0.85 -6.71
N THR A 123 -13.23 -2.03 -7.25
CA THR A 123 -13.92 -2.21 -8.54
C THR A 123 -15.34 -1.62 -8.51
N GLU A 124 -16.07 -1.86 -7.41
CA GLU A 124 -17.42 -1.35 -7.24
C GLU A 124 -17.42 0.17 -7.00
N ALA A 125 -16.44 0.70 -6.25
CA ALA A 125 -16.29 2.13 -6.05
C ALA A 125 -15.97 2.86 -7.37
N GLU A 126 -15.08 2.29 -8.18
CA GLU A 126 -14.73 2.80 -9.51
C GLU A 126 -15.95 2.87 -10.43
N ALA A 127 -16.75 1.80 -10.49
CA ALA A 127 -17.96 1.75 -11.32
C ALA A 127 -18.96 2.84 -10.91
N ASP A 128 -19.18 3.02 -9.60
CA ASP A 128 -20.07 4.06 -9.08
C ASP A 128 -19.57 5.46 -9.41
N TYR A 129 -18.28 5.78 -9.18
CA TYR A 129 -17.71 7.09 -9.51
C TYR A 129 -17.78 7.39 -11.02
N ARG A 130 -17.53 6.40 -11.89
CA ARG A 130 -17.68 6.58 -13.33
C ARG A 130 -19.13 6.88 -13.72
N THR A 131 -20.08 6.23 -13.07
CA THR A 131 -21.50 6.51 -13.29
C THR A 131 -21.86 7.92 -12.82
N VAL A 132 -21.38 8.36 -11.66
CA VAL A 132 -21.55 9.74 -11.18
C VAL A 132 -21.03 10.76 -12.22
N LEU A 133 -19.80 10.56 -12.73
CA LEU A 133 -19.19 11.45 -13.71
C LEU A 133 -19.88 11.43 -15.08
N SER A 134 -20.53 10.31 -15.44
CA SER A 134 -21.35 10.25 -16.67
C SER A 134 -22.61 11.11 -16.58
N HIS A 135 -23.17 11.28 -15.37
CA HIS A 135 -24.33 12.14 -15.11
C HIS A 135 -23.91 13.60 -14.87
N ASP A 136 -22.81 13.82 -14.18
CA ASP A 136 -22.27 15.16 -13.89
C ASP A 136 -20.74 15.20 -14.10
N PRO A 137 -20.29 15.52 -15.33
CA PRO A 137 -18.87 15.64 -15.65
C PRO A 137 -18.14 16.75 -14.88
N MET A 138 -18.87 17.71 -14.30
CA MET A 138 -18.29 18.82 -13.52
C MET A 138 -18.10 18.45 -12.03
N ARG A 139 -18.46 17.26 -11.62
CA ARG A 139 -18.35 16.81 -10.22
C ARG A 139 -16.91 16.45 -9.87
N ILE A 140 -16.12 17.47 -9.56
CA ILE A 140 -14.68 17.38 -9.31
C ILE A 140 -14.33 16.45 -8.13
N ASP A 141 -15.12 16.44 -7.07
CA ASP A 141 -14.92 15.55 -5.92
C ASP A 141 -14.98 14.07 -6.32
N ALA A 142 -15.90 13.71 -7.22
CA ALA A 142 -15.97 12.35 -7.78
C ALA A 142 -14.74 12.03 -8.66
N ALA A 143 -14.27 12.98 -9.47
CA ALA A 143 -13.06 12.80 -10.29
C ALA A 143 -11.80 12.61 -9.42
N VAL A 144 -11.65 13.37 -8.34
CA VAL A 144 -10.53 13.25 -7.39
C VAL A 144 -10.55 11.89 -6.68
N ASN A 145 -11.73 11.46 -6.22
CA ASN A 145 -11.88 10.16 -5.57
C ASN A 145 -11.65 9.00 -6.54
N LEU A 146 -12.18 9.09 -7.77
CA LEU A 146 -11.91 8.09 -8.81
C LEU A 146 -10.41 8.00 -9.12
N ALA A 147 -9.73 9.14 -9.25
CA ALA A 147 -8.29 9.16 -9.47
C ALA A 147 -7.51 8.53 -8.30
N ALA A 148 -7.99 8.70 -7.06
CA ALA A 148 -7.39 8.05 -5.89
C ALA A 148 -7.58 6.52 -5.94
N VAL A 149 -8.75 6.03 -6.33
CA VAL A 149 -9.04 4.58 -6.51
C VAL A 149 -8.17 4.00 -7.63
N LEU A 150 -8.09 4.67 -8.78
CA LEU A 150 -7.28 4.23 -9.92
C LEU A 150 -5.78 4.22 -9.59
N ARG A 151 -5.29 5.20 -8.84
CA ARG A 151 -3.91 5.20 -8.33
C ARG A 151 -3.63 4.00 -7.43
N GLU A 152 -4.56 3.63 -6.55
CA GLU A 152 -4.44 2.44 -5.70
C GLU A 152 -4.52 1.12 -6.52
N ALA A 153 -5.18 1.15 -7.68
CA ALA A 153 -5.22 0.06 -8.65
C ALA A 153 -4.01 0.05 -9.61
N GLU A 154 -3.00 0.90 -9.34
CA GLU A 154 -1.79 1.03 -10.15
C GLU A 154 -2.04 1.48 -11.61
N ASP A 155 -3.14 2.19 -11.86
CA ASP A 155 -3.46 2.82 -13.15
C ASP A 155 -3.42 4.36 -13.08
N PRO A 156 -2.24 4.97 -12.95
CA PRO A 156 -2.10 6.43 -12.91
C PRO A 156 -2.43 7.10 -14.25
N SER A 157 -2.31 6.38 -15.35
CA SER A 157 -2.59 6.94 -16.69
C SER A 157 -4.07 7.28 -16.84
N THR A 158 -4.94 6.36 -16.46
CA THR A 158 -6.39 6.60 -16.43
C THR A 158 -6.74 7.65 -15.37
N ALA A 159 -6.10 7.63 -14.19
CA ALA A 159 -6.31 8.63 -13.15
C ALA A 159 -5.98 10.06 -13.64
N ILE A 160 -4.87 10.24 -14.37
CA ILE A 160 -4.48 11.51 -14.99
C ILE A 160 -5.55 11.95 -16.00
N SER A 161 -5.96 11.05 -16.91
CA SER A 161 -6.96 11.36 -17.94
C SER A 161 -8.30 11.80 -17.34
N VAL A 162 -8.72 11.16 -16.24
CA VAL A 162 -9.96 11.54 -15.52
C VAL A 162 -9.86 12.95 -14.96
N LEU A 163 -8.75 13.30 -14.31
CA LEU A 163 -8.56 14.64 -13.74
C LEU A 163 -8.37 15.71 -14.82
N GLU A 164 -7.61 15.42 -15.88
CA GLU A 164 -7.46 16.31 -17.03
C GLU A 164 -8.83 16.64 -17.64
N SER A 165 -9.66 15.61 -17.89
CA SER A 165 -11.00 15.79 -18.46
C SER A 165 -11.91 16.61 -17.55
N ALA A 166 -11.91 16.34 -16.25
CA ALA A 166 -12.71 17.10 -15.30
C ALA A 166 -12.28 18.58 -15.22
N LEU A 167 -10.96 18.85 -15.24
CA LEU A 167 -10.41 20.21 -15.22
C LEU A 167 -10.54 21.00 -16.53
N GLN A 168 -10.98 20.33 -17.63
CA GLN A 168 -11.34 21.02 -18.87
C GLN A 168 -12.75 21.62 -18.83
N VAL A 169 -13.66 21.00 -18.10
CA VAL A 169 -15.08 21.37 -18.08
C VAL A 169 -15.51 22.10 -16.81
N ALA A 170 -14.78 21.92 -15.71
CA ALA A 170 -15.07 22.54 -14.43
C ALA A 170 -14.04 23.63 -14.07
N PRO A 171 -14.38 24.58 -13.17
CA PRO A 171 -13.41 25.53 -12.64
C PRO A 171 -12.22 24.81 -11.99
N PRO A 172 -11.00 25.37 -12.08
CA PRO A 172 -9.83 24.77 -11.48
C PRO A 172 -9.96 24.76 -9.94
N MET A 173 -10.19 23.57 -9.38
CA MET A 173 -10.27 23.38 -7.93
C MET A 173 -8.91 22.93 -7.36
N PRO A 174 -8.47 23.50 -6.23
CA PRO A 174 -7.17 23.19 -5.64
C PRO A 174 -6.92 21.69 -5.43
N ASP A 175 -7.91 20.95 -4.93
CA ASP A 175 -7.78 19.52 -4.66
C ASP A 175 -7.51 18.69 -5.94
N ALA A 176 -8.19 19.02 -7.04
CA ALA A 176 -7.98 18.36 -8.31
C ALA A 176 -6.63 18.70 -8.94
N LEU A 177 -6.20 19.97 -8.87
CA LEU A 177 -4.87 20.39 -9.32
C LEU A 177 -3.77 19.71 -8.51
N MET A 178 -3.94 19.61 -7.19
CA MET A 178 -3.01 18.92 -6.30
C MET A 178 -2.94 17.43 -6.60
N ALA A 179 -4.08 16.77 -6.79
CA ALA A 179 -4.14 15.34 -7.15
C ALA A 179 -3.44 15.10 -8.50
N LEU A 180 -3.72 15.94 -9.51
CA LEU A 180 -3.11 15.85 -10.84
C LEU A 180 -1.60 16.10 -10.80
N ALA A 181 -1.14 17.14 -10.11
CA ALA A 181 0.29 17.43 -9.96
C ALA A 181 1.03 16.28 -9.24
N SER A 182 0.41 15.69 -8.22
CA SER A 182 0.97 14.53 -7.51
C SER A 182 1.05 13.29 -8.41
N LEU A 183 0.06 13.07 -9.28
CA LEU A 183 0.07 11.97 -10.24
C LEU A 183 1.14 12.18 -11.32
N TYR A 184 1.24 13.38 -11.91
CA TYR A 184 2.29 13.71 -12.86
C TYR A 184 3.69 13.53 -12.24
N GLU A 185 3.90 14.00 -11.01
CA GLU A 185 5.16 13.77 -10.28
C GLU A 185 5.43 12.28 -10.14
N THR A 186 4.43 11.50 -9.76
CA THR A 186 4.56 10.05 -9.56
C THR A 186 4.98 9.32 -10.85
N VAL A 187 4.40 9.66 -12.00
CA VAL A 187 4.75 9.03 -13.28
C VAL A 187 5.98 9.65 -13.96
N GLY A 188 6.63 10.63 -13.33
CA GLY A 188 7.84 11.26 -13.85
C GLY A 188 7.60 12.41 -14.84
N ARG A 189 6.35 12.83 -15.07
CA ARG A 189 5.98 14.03 -15.87
C ARG A 189 6.19 15.31 -15.03
N VAL A 190 7.47 15.58 -14.74
CA VAL A 190 7.88 16.55 -13.69
C VAL A 190 7.57 17.99 -14.09
N ASP A 191 7.64 18.31 -15.38
CA ASP A 191 7.37 19.67 -15.88
C ASP A 191 5.87 19.98 -15.81
N GLU A 192 5.04 19.03 -16.24
CA GLU A 192 3.58 19.15 -16.16
C GLU A 192 3.09 19.19 -14.70
N ALA A 193 3.77 18.46 -13.79
CA ALA A 193 3.49 18.58 -12.37
C ALA A 193 3.74 20.01 -11.86
N GLY A 194 4.85 20.64 -12.28
CA GLY A 194 5.18 22.02 -11.93
C GLY A 194 4.16 23.01 -12.48
N GLU A 195 3.87 22.94 -13.79
CA GLU A 195 2.88 23.78 -14.46
C GLU A 195 1.48 23.67 -13.83
N THR A 196 1.12 22.46 -13.40
CA THR A 196 -0.17 22.22 -12.72
C THR A 196 -0.22 22.91 -11.36
N LEU A 197 0.87 22.88 -10.58
CA LEU A 197 0.96 23.60 -9.31
C LEU A 197 0.92 25.13 -9.48
N ASP A 198 1.47 25.65 -10.57
CA ASP A 198 1.47 27.09 -10.85
C ASP A 198 0.06 27.63 -11.22
N ARG A 199 -0.90 26.72 -11.53
CA ARG A 199 -2.32 27.05 -11.72
C ARG A 199 -3.10 27.19 -10.42
N LEU A 200 -2.52 26.84 -9.27
CA LEU A 200 -3.19 27.00 -7.98
C LEU A 200 -3.49 28.48 -7.70
N PRO A 201 -4.67 28.82 -7.16
CA PRO A 201 -4.98 30.20 -6.78
C PRO A 201 -4.01 30.68 -5.69
N SER A 202 -3.79 32.00 -5.62
CA SER A 202 -2.95 32.61 -4.58
C SER A 202 -3.54 32.31 -3.18
N GLY A 203 -2.74 31.74 -2.29
CA GLY A 203 -3.14 31.40 -0.92
C GLY A 203 -2.71 30.02 -0.43
N PRO A 204 -2.84 28.93 -1.24
CA PRO A 204 -2.35 27.61 -0.88
C PRO A 204 -0.81 27.47 -0.87
N ASP A 205 -0.06 28.50 -1.22
CA ASP A 205 1.42 28.45 -1.26
C ASP A 205 2.07 28.05 0.06
N LYS A 206 1.33 28.11 1.18
CA LYS A 206 1.76 27.65 2.50
C LYS A 206 1.11 26.32 2.90
N ASP A 207 0.29 25.71 2.04
CA ASP A 207 -0.27 24.39 2.32
C ASP A 207 0.86 23.35 2.37
N PRO A 208 1.00 22.59 3.46
CA PRO A 208 2.03 21.58 3.59
C PRO A 208 2.05 20.56 2.45
N GLN A 209 0.90 20.20 1.87
CA GLN A 209 0.84 19.25 0.76
C GLN A 209 1.40 19.85 -0.53
N VAL A 210 1.11 21.11 -0.83
CA VAL A 210 1.68 21.85 -1.97
C VAL A 210 3.20 21.90 -1.84
N LEU A 211 3.70 22.27 -0.66
CA LEU A 211 5.14 22.38 -0.38
C LEU A 211 5.84 21.03 -0.50
N LEU A 212 5.20 19.94 -0.05
CA LEU A 212 5.72 18.58 -0.21
C LEU A 212 5.82 18.17 -1.69
N VAL A 213 4.81 18.47 -2.50
CA VAL A 213 4.86 18.18 -3.95
C VAL A 213 5.94 19.02 -4.63
N ARG A 214 6.04 20.33 -4.32
CA ARG A 214 7.12 21.21 -4.82
C ARG A 214 8.51 20.67 -4.47
N ALA A 215 8.70 20.19 -3.24
CA ALA A 215 9.98 19.59 -2.81
C ALA A 215 10.31 18.29 -3.57
N ARG A 216 9.31 17.43 -3.86
CA ARG A 216 9.51 16.23 -4.70
C ARG A 216 9.86 16.59 -6.14
N ILE A 217 9.18 17.58 -6.74
CA ILE A 217 9.51 18.09 -8.07
C ILE A 217 10.94 18.63 -8.10
N ALA A 218 11.31 19.45 -7.11
CA ALA A 218 12.66 19.99 -6.99
C ALA A 218 13.73 18.88 -6.85
N LEU A 219 13.46 17.85 -6.06
CA LEU A 219 14.33 16.66 -5.94
C LEU A 219 14.54 15.97 -7.29
N ARG A 220 13.49 15.81 -8.09
CA ARG A 220 13.57 15.18 -9.42
C ARG A 220 14.32 16.05 -10.43
N ARG A 221 14.15 17.37 -10.37
CA ARG A 221 14.86 18.35 -11.20
C ARG A 221 16.32 18.58 -10.77
N GLY A 222 16.78 17.99 -9.66
CA GLY A 222 18.12 18.24 -9.11
C GLY A 222 18.27 19.63 -8.48
N GLN A 223 17.19 20.30 -8.15
CA GLN A 223 17.14 21.63 -7.54
C GLN A 223 17.01 21.50 -6.01
N ALA A 224 18.02 20.90 -5.39
CA ALA A 224 17.93 20.47 -4.00
C ALA A 224 17.74 21.64 -3.01
N GLU A 225 18.39 22.79 -3.26
CA GLU A 225 18.24 23.99 -2.43
C GLU A 225 16.81 24.56 -2.49
N ALA A 226 16.20 24.60 -3.68
CA ALA A 226 14.81 25.04 -3.83
C ALA A 226 13.84 24.10 -3.10
N GLY A 227 14.11 22.79 -3.15
CA GLY A 227 13.36 21.78 -2.40
C GLY A 227 13.46 21.99 -0.89
N LEU A 228 14.65 22.27 -0.36
CA LEU A 228 14.85 22.57 1.06
C LEU A 228 14.11 23.84 1.48
N ALA A 229 14.17 24.90 0.69
CA ALA A 229 13.45 26.15 0.97
C ALA A 229 11.92 25.94 1.02
N ALA A 230 11.38 25.08 0.15
CA ALA A 230 9.97 24.70 0.21
C ALA A 230 9.64 23.98 1.51
N LEU A 231 10.45 23.00 1.93
CA LEU A 231 10.23 22.24 3.17
C LEU A 231 10.38 23.11 4.42
N ASP A 232 11.33 24.04 4.46
CA ASP A 232 11.54 24.96 5.58
C ASP A 232 10.36 25.95 5.75
N SER A 233 9.53 26.11 4.71
CA SER A 233 8.27 26.89 4.77
C SER A 233 7.12 26.13 5.44
N ILE A 234 7.26 24.82 5.68
CA ILE A 234 6.26 24.03 6.40
C ILE A 234 6.32 24.38 7.89
N GLY A 235 5.28 25.02 8.40
CA GLY A 235 5.21 25.45 9.79
C GLY A 235 5.16 24.28 10.79
N VAL A 236 5.61 24.55 12.01
CA VAL A 236 5.59 23.56 13.13
C VAL A 236 4.17 23.09 13.51
N GLY A 237 3.13 23.83 13.12
CA GLY A 237 1.72 23.47 13.31
C GLY A 237 1.16 22.54 12.23
N ALA A 238 1.94 22.14 11.24
CA ALA A 238 1.49 21.22 10.21
C ALA A 238 1.16 19.83 10.82
N PRO A 239 0.22 19.06 10.21
CA PRO A 239 -0.11 17.72 10.68
C PRO A 239 1.14 16.81 10.77
N ALA A 240 1.22 15.98 11.81
CA ALA A 240 2.36 15.10 12.05
C ALA A 240 2.76 14.23 10.84
N PRO A 241 1.85 13.69 10.02
CA PRO A 241 2.21 12.97 8.80
C PRO A 241 2.97 13.85 7.79
N ALA A 242 2.55 15.11 7.62
CA ALA A 242 3.20 16.06 6.71
C ALA A 242 4.59 16.45 7.23
N GLN A 243 4.74 16.70 8.52
CA GLN A 243 6.04 16.99 9.15
C GLN A 243 7.02 15.82 8.97
N ARG A 244 6.57 14.58 9.21
CA ARG A 244 7.40 13.38 9.00
C ARG A 244 7.84 13.24 7.54
N GLN A 245 6.92 13.45 6.59
CA GLN A 245 7.24 13.40 5.17
C GLN A 245 8.22 14.50 4.77
N ALA A 246 8.06 15.72 5.30
CA ALA A 246 8.99 16.83 5.10
C ALA A 246 10.39 16.50 5.63
N THR A 247 10.49 15.95 6.85
CA THR A 247 11.76 15.53 7.46
C THR A 247 12.45 14.47 6.61
N TYR A 248 11.71 13.49 6.10
CA TYR A 248 12.25 12.47 5.21
C TYR A 248 12.76 13.05 3.88
N LEU A 249 11.95 13.90 3.21
CA LEU A 249 12.35 14.57 1.96
C LEU A 249 13.56 15.47 2.16
N LYS A 250 13.68 16.14 3.32
CA LYS A 250 14.85 16.91 3.71
C LYS A 250 16.10 16.04 3.72
N GLY A 251 16.03 14.82 4.26
CA GLY A 251 17.12 13.85 4.21
C GLY A 251 17.56 13.52 2.77
N LEU A 252 16.60 13.29 1.85
CA LEU A 252 16.91 13.01 0.45
C LEU A 252 17.57 14.20 -0.27
N LEU A 253 17.11 15.42 0.00
CA LEU A 253 17.66 16.64 -0.60
C LEU A 253 19.06 16.92 -0.07
N LEU A 254 19.30 16.74 1.22
CA LEU A 254 20.61 16.89 1.86
C LEU A 254 21.61 15.84 1.33
N ASP A 255 21.19 14.60 1.14
CA ASP A 255 22.02 13.57 0.50
C ASP A 255 22.43 13.96 -0.93
N ARG A 256 21.51 14.57 -1.70
CA ARG A 256 21.83 15.10 -3.05
C ARG A 256 22.88 16.21 -3.03
N LEU A 257 22.90 17.00 -1.98
CA LEU A 257 23.88 18.07 -1.77
C LEU A 257 25.22 17.58 -1.18
N GLY A 258 25.34 16.29 -0.88
CA GLY A 258 26.53 15.73 -0.22
C GLY A 258 26.65 16.07 1.27
N ARG A 259 25.59 16.61 1.88
CA ARG A 259 25.49 16.94 3.31
C ARG A 259 25.08 15.69 4.09
N TYR A 260 25.98 14.69 4.14
CA TYR A 260 25.64 13.34 4.61
C TYR A 260 25.31 13.27 6.11
N GLU A 261 25.97 14.07 6.93
CA GLU A 261 25.67 14.16 8.37
C GLU A 261 24.26 14.69 8.61
N ASP A 262 23.93 15.81 8.00
CA ASP A 262 22.59 16.42 8.10
C ASP A 262 21.50 15.49 7.52
N ALA A 263 21.82 14.80 6.42
CA ALA A 263 20.92 13.82 5.81
C ALA A 263 20.65 12.65 6.77
N PHE A 264 21.70 12.08 7.38
CA PHE A 264 21.57 11.00 8.36
C PHE A 264 20.72 11.43 9.55
N GLN A 265 20.95 12.63 10.08
CA GLN A 265 20.16 13.17 11.18
C GLN A 265 18.69 13.37 10.79
N ALA A 266 18.42 13.84 9.55
CA ALA A 266 17.06 13.99 9.05
C ALA A 266 16.34 12.64 8.92
N PHE A 267 16.98 11.60 8.39
CA PHE A 267 16.41 10.25 8.34
C PHE A 267 16.17 9.67 9.74
N SER A 268 17.13 9.86 10.66
CA SER A 268 16.98 9.44 12.06
C SER A 268 15.77 10.10 12.73
N ASN A 269 15.58 11.39 12.51
CA ASN A 269 14.44 12.14 13.04
C ASN A 269 13.11 11.68 12.41
N ALA A 270 13.07 11.42 11.11
CA ALA A 270 11.87 10.92 10.42
C ALA A 270 11.47 9.53 10.97
N ASN A 271 12.44 8.65 11.19
CA ASN A 271 12.22 7.33 11.78
C ASN A 271 11.80 7.40 13.26
N ALA A 272 12.39 8.32 14.04
CA ALA A 272 11.95 8.58 15.41
C ALA A 272 10.49 9.07 15.47
N GLN A 273 10.10 9.96 14.55
CA GLN A 273 8.71 10.41 14.41
C GLN A 273 7.77 9.26 14.00
N ALA A 274 8.21 8.36 13.10
CA ALA A 274 7.45 7.19 12.72
C ALA A 274 7.23 6.24 13.90
N ARG A 275 8.29 6.00 14.71
CA ARG A 275 8.23 5.19 15.94
C ARG A 275 7.30 5.81 16.98
N ALA A 276 7.41 7.13 17.22
CA ALA A 276 6.53 7.84 18.16
C ALA A 276 5.06 7.84 17.74
N GLY A 277 4.78 7.88 16.42
CA GLY A 277 3.43 7.82 15.87
C GLY A 277 2.79 6.42 15.93
N ARG A 278 3.52 5.40 16.39
CA ARG A 278 3.05 4.02 16.51
C ARG A 278 3.52 3.40 17.83
N SER A 279 2.65 3.41 18.83
CA SER A 279 2.99 3.01 20.21
C SER A 279 3.45 1.55 20.37
N ASP A 280 3.08 0.67 19.42
CA ASP A 280 3.44 -0.76 19.38
C ASP A 280 4.68 -1.07 18.53
N ALA A 281 5.37 -0.07 17.96
CA ALA A 281 6.50 -0.29 17.04
C ALA A 281 7.58 -1.22 17.61
N ASP A 282 7.96 -1.05 18.88
CA ASP A 282 8.97 -1.89 19.52
C ASP A 282 8.48 -3.33 19.77
N LYS A 283 7.18 -3.49 20.02
CA LYS A 283 6.57 -4.81 20.16
C LYS A 283 6.57 -5.53 18.81
N LEU A 284 6.20 -4.82 17.74
CA LEU A 284 6.23 -5.35 16.37
C LEU A 284 7.63 -5.83 15.97
N ALA A 285 8.65 -5.00 16.21
CA ALA A 285 10.03 -5.36 15.89
C ALA A 285 10.50 -6.61 16.66
N ARG A 286 10.20 -6.69 17.97
CA ARG A 286 10.50 -7.90 18.75
C ARG A 286 9.76 -9.12 18.25
N SER A 287 8.46 -9.03 18.01
CA SER A 287 7.64 -10.14 17.49
C SER A 287 8.22 -10.73 16.21
N TYR A 288 8.69 -9.90 15.28
CA TYR A 288 9.28 -10.40 14.03
C TYR A 288 10.60 -11.14 14.26
N ARG A 289 11.49 -10.62 15.11
CA ARG A 289 12.75 -11.28 15.44
C ARG A 289 12.56 -12.55 16.25
N ASP A 290 11.61 -12.57 17.18
CA ASP A 290 11.22 -13.76 17.92
C ASP A 290 10.72 -14.85 16.96
N ARG A 291 9.93 -14.48 15.93
CA ARG A 291 9.48 -15.42 14.88
C ARG A 291 10.67 -16.01 14.11
N ILE A 292 11.66 -15.21 13.72
CA ILE A 292 12.89 -15.73 13.07
C ILE A 292 13.63 -16.70 13.98
N ALA A 293 13.74 -16.40 15.27
CA ALA A 293 14.36 -17.30 16.24
C ALA A 293 13.61 -18.63 16.34
N VAL A 294 12.29 -18.59 16.39
CA VAL A 294 11.44 -19.79 16.41
C VAL A 294 11.62 -20.60 15.13
N TYR A 295 11.66 -20.00 13.94
CA TYR A 295 11.94 -20.73 12.70
C TYR A 295 13.31 -21.40 12.71
N ARG A 296 14.31 -20.76 13.28
CA ARG A 296 15.63 -21.36 13.44
C ARG A 296 15.60 -22.55 14.40
N ASP A 297 14.95 -22.42 15.55
CA ASP A 297 14.90 -23.44 16.57
C ASP A 297 14.08 -24.68 16.15
N THR A 298 13.07 -24.50 15.28
CA THR A 298 12.23 -25.58 14.73
C THR A 298 12.78 -26.18 13.42
N LEU A 299 13.85 -25.63 12.87
CA LEU A 299 14.40 -26.10 11.59
C LEU A 299 14.75 -27.62 11.57
N PRO A 300 15.26 -28.24 12.64
CA PRO A 300 15.47 -29.69 12.67
C PRO A 300 14.18 -30.50 12.45
N ASP A 301 13.07 -30.08 13.08
CA ASP A 301 11.77 -30.74 12.91
C ASP A 301 11.21 -30.54 11.51
N VAL A 302 11.39 -29.35 10.93
CA VAL A 302 11.04 -29.05 9.53
C VAL A 302 11.80 -29.96 8.58
N SER A 303 13.10 -30.15 8.79
CA SER A 303 13.94 -31.04 7.96
C SER A 303 13.48 -32.49 8.01
N VAL A 304 13.16 -33.00 9.19
CA VAL A 304 12.60 -34.35 9.37
C VAL A 304 11.24 -34.47 8.67
N CYS A 305 10.38 -33.47 8.82
CA CYS A 305 9.07 -33.47 8.18
C CYS A 305 9.20 -33.42 6.63
N ALA A 306 10.09 -32.58 6.09
CA ALA A 306 10.37 -32.50 4.67
C ALA A 306 10.86 -33.84 4.11
N ALA A 307 11.81 -34.48 4.78
CA ALA A 307 12.32 -35.79 4.38
C ALA A 307 11.23 -36.89 4.41
N ARG A 308 10.28 -36.80 5.35
CA ARG A 308 9.12 -37.68 5.41
C ARG A 308 8.15 -37.43 4.25
N LEU A 309 7.82 -36.17 3.96
CA LEU A 309 6.90 -35.79 2.90
C LEU A 309 7.48 -36.06 1.50
N ALA A 310 8.78 -35.98 1.31
CA ALA A 310 9.45 -36.30 0.05
C ALA A 310 9.20 -37.74 -0.45
N LYS A 311 8.78 -38.66 0.42
CA LYS A 311 8.39 -40.04 0.04
C LYS A 311 7.09 -40.12 -0.74
N THR A 312 6.26 -39.09 -0.69
CA THR A 312 5.00 -38.98 -1.41
C THR A 312 5.08 -37.74 -2.34
N PRO A 313 5.10 -37.91 -3.67
CA PRO A 313 5.12 -36.79 -4.58
C PRO A 313 3.95 -35.84 -4.31
N PRO A 314 4.17 -34.51 -4.35
CA PRO A 314 3.08 -33.56 -4.14
C PRO A 314 2.14 -33.53 -5.34
N GLN A 315 0.88 -33.14 -5.12
CA GLN A 315 -0.03 -32.81 -6.22
C GLN A 315 0.59 -31.69 -7.08
N ALA A 316 0.64 -31.88 -8.40
CA ALA A 316 1.21 -30.93 -9.32
C ALA A 316 0.44 -29.59 -9.31
N LEU A 317 1.16 -28.48 -9.34
CA LEU A 317 0.58 -27.16 -9.60
C LEU A 317 0.32 -26.99 -11.12
N PRO A 318 -0.67 -26.18 -11.51
CA PRO A 318 -0.93 -25.90 -12.93
C PRO A 318 0.11 -24.95 -13.57
N PHE A 319 1.09 -24.48 -12.82
CA PHE A 319 2.15 -23.56 -13.21
C PHE A 319 3.49 -23.92 -12.54
N ASP A 320 4.58 -23.46 -13.11
CA ASP A 320 5.88 -23.51 -12.45
C ASP A 320 5.96 -22.41 -11.38
N LEU A 321 6.50 -22.74 -10.19
CA LEU A 321 6.57 -21.82 -9.07
C LEU A 321 8.00 -21.40 -8.75
N VAL A 322 8.20 -20.11 -8.62
CA VAL A 322 9.45 -19.48 -8.20
C VAL A 322 9.19 -18.57 -7.00
N PHE A 323 9.93 -18.75 -5.92
CA PHE A 323 10.00 -17.77 -4.84
C PHE A 323 11.19 -16.85 -5.08
N PHE A 324 10.91 -15.56 -5.23
CA PHE A 324 11.95 -14.56 -5.44
C PHE A 324 12.16 -13.75 -4.17
N CYS A 325 13.28 -13.98 -3.52
CA CYS A 325 13.60 -13.54 -2.17
C CYS A 325 14.85 -12.66 -2.12
N GLY A 326 15.12 -12.10 -0.95
CA GLY A 326 16.31 -11.31 -0.64
C GLY A 326 16.08 -10.47 0.63
N PHE A 327 17.00 -9.58 0.95
CA PHE A 327 16.73 -8.56 1.97
C PHE A 327 16.04 -7.35 1.33
N PRO A 328 15.19 -6.61 2.05
CA PRO A 328 14.69 -5.33 1.53
C PRO A 328 15.81 -4.46 0.99
N ARG A 329 15.62 -3.89 -0.21
CA ARG A 329 16.62 -3.05 -0.91
C ARG A 329 17.79 -3.80 -1.55
N SER A 330 17.74 -5.12 -1.68
CA SER A 330 18.75 -5.92 -2.41
C SER A 330 18.61 -5.88 -3.95
N GLY A 331 17.65 -5.12 -4.49
CA GLY A 331 17.43 -5.01 -5.95
C GLY A 331 16.35 -5.95 -6.49
N THR A 332 15.58 -6.59 -5.61
CA THR A 332 14.49 -7.50 -6.00
C THR A 332 13.46 -6.85 -6.92
N THR A 333 13.08 -5.58 -6.71
CA THR A 333 12.16 -4.87 -7.61
C THR A 333 12.71 -4.71 -9.03
N LEU A 334 14.01 -4.46 -9.19
CA LEU A 334 14.63 -4.33 -10.51
C LEU A 334 14.53 -5.66 -11.29
N MET A 335 15.00 -6.75 -10.69
CA MET A 335 14.97 -8.07 -11.32
C MET A 335 13.52 -8.53 -11.57
N GLU A 336 12.59 -8.26 -10.66
CA GLU A 336 11.17 -8.55 -10.87
C GLU A 336 10.62 -7.87 -12.12
N GLN A 337 10.90 -6.58 -12.33
CA GLN A 337 10.43 -5.86 -13.52
C GLN A 337 11.07 -6.37 -14.81
N ILE A 338 12.32 -6.80 -14.74
CA ILE A 338 13.00 -7.47 -15.86
C ILE A 338 12.29 -8.80 -16.16
N LEU A 339 12.11 -9.65 -15.16
CA LEU A 339 11.45 -10.94 -15.31
C LEU A 339 9.99 -10.81 -15.76
N ALA A 340 9.25 -9.79 -15.26
CA ALA A 340 7.88 -9.50 -15.68
C ALA A 340 7.78 -9.10 -17.17
N ALA A 341 8.88 -8.74 -17.81
CA ALA A 341 8.91 -8.49 -19.26
C ALA A 341 8.86 -9.79 -20.08
N HIS A 342 9.25 -10.92 -19.50
CA HIS A 342 9.22 -12.19 -20.20
C HIS A 342 7.79 -12.70 -20.42
N PRO A 343 7.39 -13.11 -21.65
CA PRO A 343 6.01 -13.48 -21.97
C PRO A 343 5.48 -14.70 -21.20
N ALA A 344 6.36 -15.60 -20.73
CA ALA A 344 5.97 -16.80 -20.00
C ALA A 344 5.91 -16.59 -18.46
N THR A 345 6.19 -15.41 -17.94
CA THR A 345 6.18 -15.15 -16.51
C THR A 345 4.97 -14.35 -16.06
N LEU A 346 4.60 -14.52 -14.79
CA LEU A 346 3.65 -13.70 -14.05
C LEU A 346 4.27 -13.40 -12.69
N THR A 347 4.16 -12.16 -12.19
CA THR A 347 4.69 -11.78 -10.89
C THR A 347 3.58 -11.30 -9.97
N THR A 348 3.66 -11.64 -8.68
CA THR A 348 2.66 -11.26 -7.67
C THR A 348 2.89 -9.87 -7.09
N GLY A 349 4.01 -9.22 -7.43
CA GLY A 349 4.43 -8.04 -6.68
C GLY A 349 4.78 -8.38 -5.24
N GLU A 350 4.53 -7.46 -4.32
CA GLU A 350 4.74 -7.68 -2.87
C GLU A 350 3.47 -8.19 -2.15
N ASP A 351 2.45 -8.61 -2.90
CA ASP A 351 1.25 -9.24 -2.39
C ASP A 351 1.39 -10.77 -2.51
N SER A 352 2.08 -11.37 -1.53
CA SER A 352 2.48 -12.79 -1.57
C SER A 352 1.29 -13.72 -1.34
N PRO A 353 0.99 -14.62 -2.29
CA PRO A 353 0.00 -15.68 -2.12
C PRO A 353 0.30 -16.59 -0.91
N LEU A 354 1.58 -16.79 -0.58
CA LEU A 354 1.98 -17.57 0.59
C LEU A 354 1.46 -16.94 1.89
N HIS A 355 1.54 -15.61 2.03
CA HIS A 355 1.02 -14.91 3.20
C HIS A 355 -0.51 -14.93 3.24
N ARG A 356 -1.17 -14.78 2.10
CA ARG A 356 -2.64 -14.92 2.00
C ARG A 356 -3.12 -16.32 2.36
N LEU A 357 -2.33 -17.34 2.02
CA LEU A 357 -2.64 -18.72 2.43
C LEU A 357 -2.67 -18.84 3.96
N TYR A 358 -1.74 -18.20 4.68
CA TYR A 358 -1.74 -18.22 6.15
C TYR A 358 -2.96 -17.50 6.74
N GLU A 359 -3.34 -16.36 6.16
CA GLU A 359 -4.52 -15.60 6.60
C GLU A 359 -5.84 -16.35 6.37
N SER A 360 -5.91 -17.17 5.31
CA SER A 360 -7.14 -17.90 4.93
C SER A 360 -7.31 -19.24 5.64
N THR A 361 -6.25 -19.76 6.28
CA THR A 361 -6.28 -21.04 6.96
C THR A 361 -6.16 -20.85 8.47
N GLU A 362 -6.92 -21.61 9.27
CA GLU A 362 -6.78 -21.65 10.75
C GLU A 362 -5.43 -22.28 11.19
N THR A 363 -4.38 -22.09 10.41
CA THR A 363 -3.06 -22.71 10.60
C THR A 363 -2.10 -21.82 11.38
N SER A 364 -2.46 -20.55 11.61
CA SER A 364 -1.69 -19.66 12.49
C SER A 364 -2.11 -19.86 13.94
N ASP A 365 -1.13 -20.00 14.83
CA ASP A 365 -1.37 -19.85 16.27
C ASP A 365 -1.68 -18.36 16.58
N ASP A 366 -2.01 -18.05 17.84
CA ASP A 366 -2.32 -16.68 18.30
C ASP A 366 -1.19 -15.67 18.03
N GLN A 367 -0.01 -16.13 17.55
CA GLN A 367 1.15 -15.32 17.21
C GLN A 367 1.36 -15.18 15.68
N GLY A 368 0.44 -15.70 14.87
CA GLY A 368 0.52 -15.65 13.41
C GLY A 368 1.60 -16.55 12.80
N LEU A 369 2.02 -17.57 13.51
CA LEU A 369 3.05 -18.52 13.08
C LEU A 369 2.41 -19.78 12.49
N PRO A 370 2.94 -20.33 11.39
CA PRO A 370 2.44 -21.55 10.80
C PRO A 370 2.87 -22.82 11.57
N PHE A 371 3.07 -22.73 12.89
CA PHE A 371 3.52 -23.86 13.72
C PHE A 371 2.52 -25.00 13.78
N GLY A 372 1.23 -24.69 13.78
CA GLY A 372 0.20 -25.70 13.66
C GLY A 372 0.32 -26.54 12.40
N LEU A 373 0.95 -26.00 11.36
CA LEU A 373 1.24 -26.69 10.10
C LEU A 373 2.27 -27.80 10.28
N LEU A 374 3.30 -27.59 11.12
CA LEU A 374 4.41 -28.53 11.27
C LEU A 374 4.03 -29.74 12.11
N ALA A 375 3.25 -29.56 13.17
CA ALA A 375 2.95 -30.59 14.17
C ALA A 375 2.12 -31.76 13.66
N GLY A 376 1.50 -31.66 12.46
CA GLY A 376 0.66 -32.72 11.92
C GLY A 376 0.57 -32.75 10.39
N LEU A 377 1.53 -32.14 9.68
CA LEU A 377 1.44 -32.01 8.22
C LEU A 377 1.52 -33.37 7.54
N THR A 378 0.40 -33.85 7.02
CA THR A 378 0.29 -35.06 6.20
C THR A 378 0.41 -34.71 4.72
N ALA A 379 0.61 -35.70 3.85
CA ALA A 379 0.62 -35.49 2.39
C ALA A 379 -0.72 -34.93 1.90
N ASP A 380 -1.85 -35.44 2.40
CA ASP A 380 -3.19 -34.97 2.02
C ASP A 380 -3.40 -33.50 2.44
N ARG A 381 -2.95 -33.10 3.65
CA ARG A 381 -3.05 -31.72 4.11
C ARG A 381 -2.15 -30.78 3.31
N ARG A 382 -0.92 -31.22 3.00
CA ARG A 382 -0.01 -30.51 2.09
C ARG A 382 -0.71 -30.23 0.75
N ASP A 383 -1.29 -31.28 0.14
CA ASP A 383 -1.89 -31.18 -1.18
C ASP A 383 -3.15 -30.29 -1.16
N ALA A 384 -3.95 -30.33 -0.09
CA ALA A 384 -5.06 -29.38 0.11
C ALA A 384 -4.59 -27.91 0.20
N LEU A 385 -3.48 -27.64 0.90
CA LEU A 385 -2.89 -26.29 1.00
C LEU A 385 -2.33 -25.83 -0.36
N ARG A 386 -1.79 -26.74 -1.15
CA ARG A 386 -1.30 -26.43 -2.52
C ARG A 386 -2.44 -26.04 -3.45
N VAL A 387 -3.60 -26.70 -3.35
CA VAL A 387 -4.81 -26.32 -4.10
C VAL A 387 -5.27 -24.92 -3.68
N ALA A 388 -5.39 -24.67 -2.39
CA ALA A 388 -5.78 -23.35 -1.88
C ALA A 388 -4.80 -22.24 -2.32
N PHE A 389 -3.50 -22.54 -2.34
CA PHE A 389 -2.49 -21.61 -2.86
C PHE A 389 -2.68 -21.34 -4.35
N ALA A 390 -2.95 -22.38 -5.16
CA ALA A 390 -3.19 -22.20 -6.60
C ALA A 390 -4.44 -21.36 -6.86
N ASP A 391 -5.51 -21.55 -6.09
CA ASP A 391 -6.74 -20.75 -6.18
C ASP A 391 -6.48 -19.28 -5.85
N ILE A 392 -5.65 -19.00 -4.84
CA ILE A 392 -5.24 -17.64 -4.48
C ILE A 392 -4.46 -16.99 -5.63
N VAL A 393 -3.48 -17.72 -6.21
CA VAL A 393 -2.69 -17.25 -7.35
C VAL A 393 -3.58 -16.97 -8.56
N GLU A 394 -4.49 -17.88 -8.91
CA GLU A 394 -5.40 -17.70 -10.04
C GLU A 394 -6.37 -16.52 -9.83
N SER A 395 -6.85 -16.34 -8.59
CA SER A 395 -7.67 -15.18 -8.21
C SER A 395 -6.93 -13.84 -8.39
N GLN A 396 -5.60 -13.83 -8.15
CA GLN A 396 -4.78 -12.63 -8.21
C GLN A 396 -4.27 -12.31 -9.63
N LEU A 397 -3.87 -13.32 -10.38
CA LEU A 397 -3.14 -13.19 -11.65
C LEU A 397 -3.93 -13.63 -12.87
N GLY A 398 -5.11 -14.23 -12.68
CA GLY A 398 -5.89 -14.85 -13.77
C GLY A 398 -5.35 -16.21 -14.18
N ASP A 399 -5.50 -16.59 -15.46
CA ASP A 399 -5.03 -17.89 -15.96
C ASP A 399 -3.51 -17.99 -15.94
N CYS A 400 -3.00 -18.85 -15.05
CA CYS A 400 -1.59 -19.10 -14.82
C CYS A 400 -1.08 -20.41 -15.46
N ARG A 401 -1.93 -21.18 -16.13
CA ARG A 401 -1.59 -22.52 -16.63
C ARG A 401 -0.43 -22.50 -17.61
N GLY A 402 0.56 -23.35 -17.35
CA GLY A 402 1.77 -23.46 -18.19
C GLY A 402 2.66 -22.21 -18.14
N ARG A 403 2.47 -21.31 -17.20
CA ARG A 403 3.28 -20.12 -16.97
C ARG A 403 4.22 -20.34 -15.79
N THR A 404 5.23 -19.50 -15.67
CA THR A 404 6.06 -19.41 -14.47
C THR A 404 5.54 -18.29 -13.58
N VAL A 405 5.02 -18.64 -12.42
CA VAL A 405 4.56 -17.70 -11.39
C VAL A 405 5.71 -17.39 -10.45
N ILE A 406 5.99 -16.11 -10.28
CA ILE A 406 7.04 -15.59 -9.41
C ILE A 406 6.38 -14.92 -8.21
N ASP A 407 6.38 -15.59 -7.05
CA ASP A 407 6.01 -14.99 -5.76
C ASP A 407 7.20 -14.15 -5.28
N LYS A 408 7.08 -12.82 -5.45
CA LYS A 408 8.14 -11.89 -5.06
C LYS A 408 7.78 -11.16 -3.77
N LEU A 409 8.30 -11.65 -2.67
CA LEU A 409 8.37 -10.92 -1.41
C LEU A 409 9.78 -11.09 -0.81
N PRO A 410 10.56 -10.02 -0.65
CA PRO A 410 11.96 -10.15 -0.22
C PRO A 410 12.13 -11.02 1.02
N LEU A 411 11.34 -10.78 2.05
CA LEU A 411 11.45 -11.49 3.33
C LEU A 411 10.79 -12.88 3.35
N ASN A 412 10.24 -13.40 2.22
CA ASN A 412 9.94 -14.84 2.10
C ASN A 412 11.21 -15.69 2.30
N LEU A 413 12.38 -15.05 2.35
CA LEU A 413 13.64 -15.69 2.70
C LEU A 413 13.60 -16.37 4.09
N VAL A 414 12.79 -15.88 5.03
CA VAL A 414 12.59 -16.51 6.34
C VAL A 414 11.64 -17.69 6.29
N GLU A 415 10.78 -17.78 5.25
CA GLU A 415 9.71 -18.77 5.10
C GLU A 415 10.15 -20.04 4.32
N LEU A 416 11.44 -20.18 3.98
CA LEU A 416 11.92 -21.29 3.14
C LEU A 416 11.67 -22.68 3.76
N GLY A 417 11.54 -22.76 5.08
CA GLY A 417 11.12 -23.99 5.75
C GLY A 417 9.72 -24.43 5.33
N ILE A 418 8.78 -23.50 5.24
CA ILE A 418 7.41 -23.77 4.78
C ILE A 418 7.39 -24.06 3.28
N VAL A 419 8.20 -23.32 2.50
CA VAL A 419 8.35 -23.58 1.07
C VAL A 419 8.81 -25.00 0.83
N ALA A 420 9.81 -25.49 1.56
CA ALA A 420 10.30 -26.87 1.46
C ALA A 420 9.24 -27.94 1.78
N LEU A 421 8.33 -27.63 2.69
CA LEU A 421 7.24 -28.54 3.07
C LEU A 421 6.11 -28.57 2.04
N LEU A 422 5.71 -27.40 1.54
CA LEU A 422 4.54 -27.26 0.65
C LEU A 422 4.91 -27.38 -0.83
N PHE A 423 6.06 -26.85 -1.22
CA PHE A 423 6.46 -26.67 -2.62
C PHE A 423 7.91 -27.15 -2.84
N PRO A 424 8.22 -28.42 -2.58
CA PRO A 424 9.60 -28.93 -2.68
C PRO A 424 10.20 -28.84 -4.09
N GLU A 425 9.36 -28.73 -5.11
CA GLU A 425 9.76 -28.54 -6.51
C GLU A 425 10.02 -27.08 -6.90
N ALA A 426 9.62 -26.13 -6.05
CA ALA A 426 9.77 -24.71 -6.36
C ALA A 426 11.25 -24.30 -6.49
N ARG A 427 11.52 -23.41 -7.44
CA ARG A 427 12.83 -22.76 -7.56
C ARG A 427 12.87 -21.52 -6.67
N ILE A 428 14.02 -21.28 -6.05
CA ILE A 428 14.22 -20.12 -5.18
C ILE A 428 15.32 -19.27 -5.77
N LEU A 429 14.97 -18.04 -6.18
CA LEU A 429 15.92 -17.05 -6.65
C LEU A 429 16.19 -16.06 -5.50
N VAL A 430 17.46 -15.86 -5.16
CA VAL A 430 17.86 -14.99 -4.06
C VAL A 430 18.74 -13.84 -4.56
N ALA A 431 18.28 -12.62 -4.30
CA ALA A 431 19.05 -11.41 -4.55
C ALA A 431 20.00 -11.12 -3.38
N ILE A 432 21.28 -11.15 -3.64
CA ILE A 432 22.34 -10.73 -2.71
C ILE A 432 22.80 -9.32 -3.10
N ARG A 433 23.11 -8.50 -2.12
CA ARG A 433 23.72 -7.17 -2.29
C ARG A 433 24.57 -6.86 -1.07
N ASP A 434 25.53 -5.94 -1.20
CA ASP A 434 26.35 -5.48 -0.07
C ASP A 434 25.45 -5.19 1.15
N PRO A 435 25.62 -5.93 2.26
CA PRO A 435 24.79 -5.80 3.47
C PRO A 435 24.72 -4.37 3.99
N ARG A 436 25.83 -3.62 3.87
CA ARG A 436 25.97 -2.24 4.34
C ARG A 436 25.10 -1.28 3.51
N ASP A 437 25.05 -1.50 2.17
CA ASP A 437 24.17 -0.73 1.29
C ASP A 437 22.69 -1.10 1.47
N CYS A 438 22.38 -2.38 1.73
CA CYS A 438 21.02 -2.82 2.05
C CYS A 438 20.49 -2.15 3.32
N VAL A 439 21.26 -2.23 4.42
CA VAL A 439 20.90 -1.68 5.72
C VAL A 439 20.76 -0.17 5.66
N LEU A 440 21.73 0.54 5.08
CA LEU A 440 21.64 1.98 4.87
C LEU A 440 20.42 2.37 4.03
N SER A 441 20.22 1.67 2.90
CA SER A 441 19.11 1.96 1.99
C SER A 441 17.74 1.66 2.63
N ALA A 442 17.64 0.65 3.49
CA ALA A 442 16.42 0.34 4.23
C ALA A 442 16.14 1.39 5.31
N PHE A 443 17.13 1.77 6.10
CA PHE A 443 17.03 2.84 7.09
C PHE A 443 16.55 4.17 6.47
N MET A 444 16.96 4.47 5.23
CA MET A 444 16.60 5.67 4.49
C MET A 444 15.23 5.57 3.80
N GLN A 445 14.33 4.64 4.15
CA GLN A 445 13.02 4.52 3.51
C GLN A 445 11.89 4.82 4.49
N PRO A 446 10.85 5.57 4.05
CA PRO A 446 9.67 5.84 4.86
C PRO A 446 8.67 4.67 4.76
N PHE A 447 9.07 3.49 5.23
CA PHE A 447 8.19 2.33 5.19
C PHE A 447 6.91 2.54 6.01
N ARG A 448 5.81 1.95 5.55
CA ARG A 448 4.65 1.70 6.40
C ARG A 448 5.02 0.63 7.43
N LEU A 449 4.94 0.97 8.70
CA LEU A 449 5.38 0.07 9.76
C LEU A 449 4.46 -1.16 9.87
N ASN A 450 5.08 -2.31 9.68
CA ASN A 450 4.63 -3.63 10.09
C ASN A 450 5.73 -4.25 10.97
N GLU A 451 5.62 -5.51 11.34
CA GLU A 451 6.58 -6.20 12.20
C GLU A 451 8.02 -6.13 11.65
N ALA A 452 8.22 -6.48 10.38
CA ALA A 452 9.55 -6.46 9.75
C ALA A 452 10.08 -5.04 9.55
N MET A 453 9.23 -4.11 9.06
CA MET A 453 9.66 -2.73 8.79
C MET A 453 9.95 -1.95 10.07
N ALA A 454 9.36 -2.31 11.20
CA ALA A 454 9.70 -1.73 12.50
C ALA A 454 11.15 -2.02 12.94
N CYS A 455 11.76 -3.09 12.43
CA CYS A 455 13.17 -3.40 12.65
C CYS A 455 14.14 -2.52 11.82
N LEU A 456 13.66 -1.70 10.89
CA LEU A 456 14.50 -0.93 9.96
C LEU A 456 14.66 0.55 10.39
N LEU A 457 14.14 0.94 11.54
CA LEU A 457 14.10 2.34 12.00
C LEU A 457 15.45 2.89 12.46
N THR A 458 16.41 2.03 12.79
CA THR A 458 17.80 2.40 13.09
C THR A 458 18.77 1.52 12.30
N PRO A 459 19.98 2.00 11.98
CA PRO A 459 20.98 1.15 11.32
C PRO A 459 21.33 -0.10 12.14
N GLN A 460 21.37 0.02 13.46
CA GLN A 460 21.71 -1.07 14.39
C GLN A 460 20.65 -2.18 14.41
N ASP A 461 19.36 -1.80 14.43
CA ASP A 461 18.25 -2.75 14.37
C ASP A 461 18.15 -3.39 12.99
N ALA A 462 18.34 -2.61 11.91
CA ALA A 462 18.36 -3.09 10.54
C ALA A 462 19.51 -4.09 10.28
N ALA A 463 20.69 -3.82 10.84
CA ALA A 463 21.83 -4.73 10.76
C ALA A 463 21.59 -6.02 11.57
N ALA A 464 20.95 -5.91 12.72
CA ALA A 464 20.55 -7.08 13.51
C ALA A 464 19.52 -7.94 12.77
N LEU A 465 18.52 -7.30 12.16
CA LEU A 465 17.56 -8.03 11.33
C LEU A 465 18.23 -8.70 10.11
N TYR A 466 19.17 -7.98 9.45
CA TYR A 466 19.91 -8.55 8.32
C TYR A 466 20.64 -9.84 8.74
N ALA A 467 21.35 -9.78 9.86
CA ALA A 467 22.06 -10.94 10.39
C ALA A 467 21.10 -12.10 10.73
N ASP A 468 20.03 -11.83 11.48
CA ASP A 468 19.04 -12.86 11.85
C ASP A 468 18.44 -13.54 10.62
N VAL A 469 18.11 -12.78 9.55
CA VAL A 469 17.52 -13.29 8.30
C VAL A 469 18.53 -14.15 7.53
N PHE A 470 19.77 -13.68 7.37
CA PHE A 470 20.76 -14.42 6.60
C PHE A 470 21.36 -15.60 7.35
N ASP A 471 21.46 -15.54 8.67
CA ASP A 471 21.82 -16.72 9.49
C ASP A 471 20.77 -17.83 9.35
N LEU A 472 19.48 -17.47 9.42
CA LEU A 472 18.40 -18.42 9.18
C LEU A 472 18.43 -18.95 7.75
N TYR A 473 18.61 -18.08 6.75
CA TYR A 473 18.71 -18.47 5.35
C TYR A 473 19.82 -19.50 5.11
N GLN A 474 21.02 -19.25 5.65
CA GLN A 474 22.14 -20.19 5.52
C GLN A 474 21.84 -21.55 6.20
N ALA A 475 21.23 -21.52 7.39
CA ALA A 475 20.80 -22.74 8.07
C ALA A 475 19.77 -23.52 7.23
N GLN A 476 18.76 -22.86 6.69
CA GLN A 476 17.74 -23.48 5.82
C GLN A 476 18.34 -24.05 4.53
N LYS A 477 19.23 -23.30 3.88
CA LYS A 477 19.93 -23.72 2.66
C LYS A 477 20.74 -25.00 2.85
N HIS A 478 21.31 -25.21 4.05
CA HIS A 478 22.07 -26.43 4.37
C HIS A 478 21.19 -27.60 4.82
N ALA A 479 20.07 -27.31 5.52
CA ALA A 479 19.24 -28.35 6.14
C ALA A 479 18.11 -28.87 5.24
N LEU A 480 17.70 -28.12 4.23
CA LEU A 480 16.51 -28.41 3.43
C LEU A 480 16.86 -28.72 1.97
N PRO A 481 16.09 -29.61 1.30
CA PRO A 481 16.32 -29.97 -0.10
C PRO A 481 15.75 -28.91 -1.05
N LEU A 482 16.29 -27.71 -1.03
CA LEU A 482 15.83 -26.57 -1.80
C LEU A 482 16.64 -26.38 -3.09
N THR A 483 16.00 -26.01 -4.19
CA THR A 483 16.63 -25.63 -5.45
C THR A 483 16.84 -24.14 -5.47
N ILE A 484 18.05 -23.65 -5.17
CA ILE A 484 18.36 -22.26 -4.95
C ILE A 484 19.40 -21.77 -5.98
N ALA A 485 19.16 -20.58 -6.55
CA ALA A 485 20.19 -19.79 -7.22
C ALA A 485 20.30 -18.41 -6.56
N GLU A 486 21.52 -17.94 -6.44
CA GLU A 486 21.86 -16.61 -5.93
C GLU A 486 22.44 -15.75 -7.04
N TYR A 487 22.11 -14.48 -7.08
CA TYR A 487 22.82 -13.50 -7.90
C TYR A 487 23.13 -12.25 -7.08
N ARG A 488 24.23 -11.57 -7.42
CA ARG A 488 24.60 -10.31 -6.78
C ARG A 488 24.02 -9.14 -7.58
N TYR A 489 23.47 -8.16 -6.86
CA TYR A 489 22.97 -6.92 -7.47
C TYR A 489 24.07 -6.19 -8.26
N GLU A 490 25.28 -6.17 -7.73
CA GLU A 490 26.44 -5.55 -8.36
C GLU A 490 26.78 -6.21 -9.70
N ASP A 491 26.73 -7.56 -9.74
CA ASP A 491 26.97 -8.32 -10.99
C ASP A 491 25.89 -8.02 -12.04
N LEU A 492 24.61 -7.84 -11.60
CA LEU A 492 23.54 -7.43 -12.51
C LEU A 492 23.78 -6.04 -13.11
N ILE A 493 24.41 -5.12 -12.36
CA ILE A 493 24.73 -3.79 -12.85
C ILE A 493 25.96 -3.80 -13.77
N ASP A 494 26.96 -4.62 -13.47
CA ASP A 494 28.24 -4.67 -14.16
C ASP A 494 28.23 -5.59 -15.38
N ASP A 495 27.50 -6.71 -15.32
CA ASP A 495 27.32 -7.72 -16.38
C ASP A 495 25.83 -8.08 -16.47
N PHE A 496 25.05 -7.18 -17.06
CA PHE A 496 23.59 -7.29 -17.13
C PHE A 496 23.14 -8.56 -17.87
N GLU A 497 23.60 -8.73 -19.11
CA GLU A 497 23.18 -9.87 -19.96
C GLU A 497 23.69 -11.20 -19.41
N GLY A 498 24.96 -11.29 -19.00
CA GLY A 498 25.50 -12.51 -18.45
C GLY A 498 24.82 -12.94 -17.15
N THR A 499 24.46 -11.97 -16.30
CA THR A 499 23.70 -12.27 -15.08
C THR A 499 22.29 -12.73 -15.41
N LEU A 500 21.60 -12.08 -16.37
CA LEU A 500 20.28 -12.50 -16.80
C LEU A 500 20.26 -13.88 -17.43
N HIS A 501 21.23 -14.21 -18.27
CA HIS A 501 21.31 -15.56 -18.84
C HIS A 501 21.36 -16.62 -17.75
N ARG A 502 22.19 -16.45 -16.71
CA ARG A 502 22.26 -17.39 -15.57
C ARG A 502 20.92 -17.51 -14.84
N VAL A 503 20.22 -16.39 -14.65
CA VAL A 503 18.89 -16.38 -13.98
C VAL A 503 17.84 -17.07 -14.86
N ILE A 504 17.77 -16.75 -16.15
CA ILE A 504 16.80 -17.33 -17.09
C ILE A 504 17.03 -18.84 -17.26
N ASP A 505 18.27 -19.27 -17.38
CA ASP A 505 18.64 -20.71 -17.45
C ASP A 505 18.21 -21.44 -16.17
N PHE A 506 18.46 -20.85 -15.00
CA PHE A 506 18.01 -21.41 -13.71
C PHE A 506 16.48 -21.53 -13.64
N LEU A 507 15.76 -20.54 -14.17
CA LEU A 507 14.29 -20.55 -14.19
C LEU A 507 13.74 -21.51 -15.27
N GLY A 508 14.59 -22.09 -16.13
CA GLY A 508 14.16 -22.97 -17.22
C GLY A 508 13.40 -22.25 -18.33
N LEU A 509 13.64 -20.96 -18.49
CA LEU A 509 13.00 -20.11 -19.48
C LEU A 509 13.87 -19.92 -20.73
N ALA A 510 13.26 -19.73 -21.90
CA ALA A 510 13.98 -19.35 -23.11
C ALA A 510 14.34 -17.85 -23.05
N TRP A 511 15.49 -17.49 -23.61
CA TRP A 511 15.85 -16.07 -23.74
C TRP A 511 14.86 -15.32 -24.64
N THR A 512 14.54 -14.08 -24.28
CA THR A 512 13.77 -13.13 -25.09
C THR A 512 14.36 -11.73 -24.99
N ASP A 513 14.34 -10.98 -26.09
CA ASP A 513 14.82 -9.60 -26.12
C ASP A 513 13.96 -8.64 -25.29
N ASP A 514 12.76 -9.05 -24.92
CA ASP A 514 11.88 -8.27 -24.05
C ASP A 514 12.52 -8.02 -22.68
N LEU A 515 13.38 -8.93 -22.21
CA LEU A 515 14.10 -8.78 -20.95
C LEU A 515 15.03 -7.55 -20.96
N THR A 516 15.67 -7.27 -22.09
CA THR A 516 16.55 -6.10 -22.24
C THR A 516 15.77 -4.80 -22.44
N ARG A 517 14.54 -4.91 -22.96
CA ARG A 517 13.60 -3.81 -23.21
C ARG A 517 12.56 -3.62 -22.10
N TYR A 518 12.77 -4.19 -20.92
CA TYR A 518 11.82 -4.11 -19.80
C TYR A 518 11.36 -2.68 -19.48
N ARG A 519 12.21 -1.67 -19.72
CA ARG A 519 11.88 -0.26 -19.47
C ARG A 519 10.79 0.27 -20.38
N ASP A 520 10.67 -0.22 -21.61
CA ASP A 520 9.64 0.20 -22.54
C ASP A 520 8.25 -0.14 -21.98
N ARG A 521 8.17 -1.21 -21.18
CA ARG A 521 6.94 -1.63 -20.48
C ARG A 521 6.66 -0.83 -19.21
N LEU A 522 7.68 -0.13 -18.66
CA LEU A 522 7.54 0.70 -17.46
C LEU A 522 7.06 2.12 -17.79
N ALA A 523 7.15 2.55 -19.05
CA ALA A 523 6.69 3.86 -19.48
C ALA A 523 5.19 4.01 -19.19
N GLY A 524 4.85 4.91 -18.27
CA GLY A 524 3.46 5.17 -17.85
C GLY A 524 2.89 4.19 -16.82
N LYS A 525 3.63 3.16 -16.37
CA LYS A 525 3.18 2.30 -15.26
C LYS A 525 3.61 2.88 -13.91
N TYR A 526 2.74 2.73 -12.93
CA TYR A 526 3.06 2.99 -11.54
C TYR A 526 3.56 1.71 -10.87
N ILE A 527 4.66 1.81 -10.14
CA ILE A 527 5.16 0.74 -9.29
C ILE A 527 5.09 1.26 -7.86
N SER A 528 4.30 0.60 -7.03
CA SER A 528 4.00 1.03 -5.65
C SER A 528 5.18 0.91 -4.68
N THR A 529 6.33 0.38 -5.14
CA THR A 529 7.49 0.16 -4.26
C THR A 529 8.36 1.41 -4.14
N PRO A 530 9.01 1.61 -2.97
CA PRO A 530 9.98 2.71 -2.78
C PRO A 530 11.16 2.70 -3.77
N SER A 531 11.32 1.62 -4.53
CA SER A 531 12.39 1.43 -5.52
C SER A 531 12.07 1.99 -6.90
N TYR A 532 10.82 2.43 -7.15
CA TYR A 532 10.38 2.84 -8.49
C TYR A 532 11.31 3.84 -9.17
N MET A 533 11.70 4.90 -8.46
CA MET A 533 12.59 5.91 -9.01
C MET A 533 13.97 5.37 -9.46
N ALA A 534 14.44 4.31 -8.81
CA ALA A 534 15.70 3.69 -9.17
C ALA A 534 15.56 2.74 -10.37
N VAL A 535 14.40 2.07 -10.49
CA VAL A 535 14.12 1.10 -11.57
C VAL A 535 13.78 1.78 -12.90
N SER A 536 13.13 2.94 -12.86
CA SER A 536 12.77 3.72 -14.06
C SER A 536 13.96 4.47 -14.70
N GLN A 537 15.06 4.65 -13.96
CA GLN A 537 16.28 5.27 -14.50
C GLN A 537 17.18 4.24 -15.19
N SER A 538 18.14 4.73 -15.99
CA SER A 538 19.19 3.87 -16.54
C SER A 538 19.97 3.19 -15.43
N LEU A 539 20.34 1.90 -15.62
CA LEU A 539 21.21 1.19 -14.70
C LEU A 539 22.46 2.01 -14.43
N ASN A 540 22.76 2.23 -13.16
CA ASN A 540 23.93 3.03 -12.78
C ASN A 540 24.49 2.55 -11.44
N ARG A 541 25.76 2.84 -11.22
CA ARG A 541 26.49 2.41 -10.01
C ARG A 541 26.26 3.29 -8.76
N ARG A 542 25.38 4.29 -8.83
CA ARG A 542 25.19 5.26 -7.71
C ARG A 542 24.77 4.63 -6.39
N ALA A 543 24.10 3.49 -6.47
CA ALA A 543 23.64 2.76 -5.31
C ALA A 543 24.68 1.77 -4.74
N ILE A 544 25.78 1.53 -5.46
CA ILE A 544 26.86 0.62 -5.05
C ILE A 544 27.89 1.38 -4.22
N GLY A 545 28.19 0.87 -3.04
CA GLY A 545 29.17 1.47 -2.12
C GLY A 545 28.72 2.80 -1.54
N ARG A 546 27.43 3.13 -1.57
CA ARG A 546 26.88 4.36 -1.02
C ARG A 546 27.12 4.44 0.49
N TRP A 547 27.15 3.30 1.20
CA TRP A 547 27.38 3.20 2.61
C TRP A 547 28.69 3.88 3.05
N ARG A 548 29.75 3.91 2.21
CA ARG A 548 31.04 4.54 2.53
C ARG A 548 30.92 6.03 2.86
N ARG A 549 29.93 6.72 2.28
CA ARG A 549 29.65 8.14 2.56
C ARG A 549 29.01 8.34 3.95
N TYR A 550 28.42 7.27 4.48
CA TYR A 550 27.72 7.25 5.78
C TYR A 550 28.44 6.42 6.82
N GLU A 551 29.61 5.86 6.49
CA GLU A 551 30.40 5.00 7.39
C GLU A 551 30.56 5.55 8.80
N PRO A 552 30.88 6.87 9.00
CA PRO A 552 31.04 7.44 10.35
C PRO A 552 29.77 7.39 11.21
N TYR A 553 28.61 7.26 10.59
CA TYR A 553 27.31 7.32 11.26
C TYR A 553 26.69 5.93 11.48
N LEU A 554 27.22 4.88 10.86
CA LEU A 554 26.67 3.51 10.94
C LEU A 554 27.10 2.81 12.25
N GLY A 555 28.25 3.18 12.83
CA GLY A 555 28.70 2.68 14.14
C GLY A 555 28.73 1.14 14.20
N THR A 556 28.19 0.59 15.30
CA THR A 556 28.17 -0.88 15.54
C THR A 556 27.33 -1.70 14.55
N ALA A 557 26.60 -1.06 13.65
CA ALA A 557 25.91 -1.77 12.57
C ALA A 557 26.92 -2.46 11.62
N LEU A 558 28.06 -1.83 11.37
CA LEU A 558 29.12 -2.39 10.52
C LEU A 558 29.73 -3.65 11.15
N ASP A 559 29.95 -3.66 12.46
CA ASP A 559 30.50 -4.81 13.19
C ASP A 559 29.56 -6.02 13.06
N LYS A 560 28.26 -5.79 13.20
CA LYS A 560 27.23 -6.84 13.07
C LYS A 560 27.15 -7.44 11.67
N LEU A 561 27.48 -6.66 10.63
CA LEU A 561 27.42 -7.10 9.24
C LEU A 561 28.71 -7.76 8.75
N SER A 562 29.81 -7.65 9.49
CA SER A 562 31.16 -8.04 9.02
C SER A 562 31.23 -9.49 8.51
N ALA A 563 30.64 -10.44 9.22
CA ALA A 563 30.62 -11.84 8.80
C ALA A 563 29.87 -12.04 7.49
N HIS A 564 28.75 -11.33 7.29
CA HIS A 564 27.94 -11.42 6.07
C HIS A 564 28.60 -10.69 4.89
N VAL A 565 29.30 -9.58 5.14
CA VAL A 565 30.11 -8.87 4.13
C VAL A 565 31.14 -9.83 3.54
N ILE A 566 31.92 -10.49 4.39
CA ILE A 566 32.93 -11.49 3.96
C ILE A 566 32.24 -12.70 3.31
N GLY A 567 31.19 -13.25 3.94
CA GLY A 567 30.48 -14.44 3.47
C GLY A 567 29.84 -14.26 2.08
N HIS A 568 29.46 -13.03 1.71
CA HIS A 568 28.93 -12.70 0.40
C HIS A 568 30.00 -12.20 -0.59
N GLY A 569 31.29 -12.20 -0.21
CA GLY A 569 32.42 -11.82 -1.07
C GLY A 569 32.52 -10.32 -1.31
N TYR A 570 32.16 -9.50 -0.29
CA TYR A 570 32.41 -8.06 -0.30
C TYR A 570 33.62 -7.71 0.58
N ASP A 571 34.32 -6.60 0.26
CA ASP A 571 35.50 -6.07 0.99
C ASP A 571 35.10 -4.98 1.99
#